data_206636b88c68cd2e0e137c6bfe39dbf1
#
_entry.id   206636b88c68cd2e0e137c6bfe39dbf1
#
_cell.length_a   1.000
_cell.length_b   1.000
_cell.length_c   1.000
_cell.angle_alpha   90.00
_cell.angle_beta   90.00
_cell.angle_gamma   90.00
#
_symmetry.space_group_name_H-M   'P 1'
#
loop_
_entity.id
_entity.type
_entity.pdbx_description
1 polymer ?
#
loop_
_entity_poly.entity_id
_entity_poly.type
_entity_poly.pdbx_seq_one_letter_code
_entity_poly.pdbx_strand_id
1 'polypeptide(L)'
;MHILKSTNALDITGNDAYTFVDSLVSNSINENEIKFSYLLGPDGKVKFWFIFTFRNNEVKIFQTEENLLKLKKLFEKYKIRINCELNILKDNTFFEISNIDETLMVQTSAISEKYFDWFEIEIMYELPSLNIIEMGLLPNEIKWLESFVDFYKGCFMGQEQASRVNFRGKPRRILKSISDSTQEIVRK
;
A
#
# COMPACT_ATOMS: atom_id res chain seq x y z
N MET A 1 18.38 -0.72 -4.68
CA MET A 1 18.10 -0.55 -3.25
C MET A 1 18.06 0.92 -2.94
N HIS A 2 16.97 1.42 -2.37
CA HIS A 2 16.77 2.83 -2.03
C HIS A 2 16.18 2.95 -0.63
N ILE A 3 16.53 3.99 0.10
CA ILE A 3 16.02 4.24 1.44
C ILE A 3 14.92 5.29 1.36
N LEU A 4 13.71 4.91 1.76
CA LEU A 4 12.58 5.81 1.92
C LEU A 4 12.55 6.34 3.36
N LYS A 5 12.38 7.65 3.51
CA LYS A 5 12.07 8.24 4.81
C LYS A 5 10.57 8.51 4.94
N SER A 6 9.93 7.84 5.89
CA SER A 6 8.57 8.19 6.32
C SER A 6 8.62 9.12 7.54
N THR A 7 7.72 10.08 7.60
CA THR A 7 7.63 11.06 8.69
C THR A 7 6.31 10.98 9.44
N ASN A 8 5.38 10.14 8.99
CA ASN A 8 4.07 9.99 9.58
C ASN A 8 3.62 8.53 9.49
N ALA A 9 2.79 8.11 10.45
CA ALA A 9 2.10 6.85 10.42
C ALA A 9 0.63 7.01 10.84
N LEU A 10 -0.25 6.21 10.27
CA LEU A 10 -1.58 5.97 10.79
C LEU A 10 -1.48 4.76 11.73
N ASP A 11 -1.62 5.04 13.01
CA ASP A 11 -1.58 4.08 14.09
C ASP A 11 -2.99 3.57 14.39
N ILE A 12 -3.17 2.26 14.36
CA ILE A 12 -4.46 1.58 14.55
C ILE A 12 -4.30 0.61 15.71
N THR A 13 -4.93 0.94 16.83
CA THR A 13 -4.82 0.23 18.12
C THR A 13 -6.18 -0.26 18.59
N GLY A 14 -6.19 -1.25 19.46
CA GLY A 14 -7.40 -1.81 20.06
C GLY A 14 -7.59 -3.28 19.73
N ASN A 15 -8.56 -3.92 20.38
CA ASN A 15 -8.74 -5.37 20.30
C ASN A 15 -9.05 -5.87 18.89
N ASP A 16 -9.72 -5.04 18.09
CA ASP A 16 -10.13 -5.40 16.72
C ASP A 16 -9.21 -4.82 15.64
N ALA A 17 -8.11 -4.13 16.02
CA ALA A 17 -7.27 -3.40 15.09
C ALA A 17 -6.75 -4.27 13.94
N TYR A 18 -6.17 -5.42 14.25
CA TYR A 18 -5.66 -6.36 13.25
C TYR A 18 -6.76 -6.89 12.33
N THR A 19 -7.83 -7.45 12.90
CA THR A 19 -8.92 -8.06 12.10
C THR A 19 -9.64 -7.04 11.23
N PHE A 20 -9.78 -5.83 11.74
CA PHE A 20 -10.34 -4.71 10.97
C PHE A 20 -9.47 -4.37 9.76
N VAL A 21 -8.19 -4.14 9.97
CA VAL A 21 -7.27 -3.80 8.86
C VAL A 21 -7.16 -4.98 7.89
N ASP A 22 -7.00 -6.22 8.40
CA ASP A 22 -6.87 -7.41 7.55
C ASP A 22 -8.08 -7.62 6.64
N SER A 23 -9.29 -7.28 7.09
CA SER A 23 -10.51 -7.35 6.26
C SER A 23 -10.58 -6.32 5.14
N LEU A 24 -9.78 -5.26 5.19
CA LEU A 24 -9.81 -4.16 4.23
C LEU A 24 -8.66 -4.21 3.21
N VAL A 25 -7.46 -4.60 3.66
CA VAL A 25 -6.23 -4.49 2.87
C VAL A 25 -5.96 -5.74 2.04
N SER A 26 -5.29 -5.58 0.90
CA SER A 26 -5.10 -6.65 -0.09
C SER A 26 -4.00 -7.66 0.25
N ASN A 27 -3.08 -7.35 1.17
CA ASN A 27 -2.00 -8.25 1.54
C ASN A 27 -2.16 -8.76 2.97
N SER A 28 -1.74 -9.99 3.22
CA SER A 28 -1.65 -10.56 4.57
C SER A 28 -0.41 -10.04 5.28
N ILE A 29 -0.46 -9.97 6.61
CA ILE A 29 0.70 -9.64 7.43
C ILE A 29 0.70 -10.47 8.71
N ASN A 30 1.86 -11.01 9.08
CA ASN A 30 2.06 -11.68 10.35
C ASN A 30 2.73 -10.74 11.37
N GLU A 31 2.74 -11.17 12.62
CA GLU A 31 3.39 -10.44 13.70
C GLU A 31 4.86 -10.15 13.36
N ASN A 32 5.29 -8.91 13.54
CA ASN A 32 6.63 -8.39 13.26
C ASN A 32 7.03 -8.36 11.76
N GLU A 33 6.10 -8.54 10.85
CA GLU A 33 6.35 -8.33 9.42
C GLU A 33 6.16 -6.87 9.00
N ILE A 34 6.78 -6.54 7.86
CA ILE A 34 6.61 -5.28 7.13
C ILE A 34 6.30 -5.66 5.70
N LYS A 35 5.21 -5.13 5.16
CA LYS A 35 4.79 -5.42 3.78
C LYS A 35 4.22 -4.20 3.09
N PHE A 36 4.15 -4.29 1.78
CA PHE A 36 3.30 -3.43 0.96
C PHE A 36 1.87 -3.94 0.94
N SER A 37 0.92 -3.05 0.79
CA SER A 37 -0.47 -3.43 0.52
C SER A 37 -1.21 -2.35 -0.25
N TYR A 38 -2.33 -2.73 -0.84
CA TYR A 38 -3.35 -1.82 -1.35
C TYR A 38 -4.57 -1.79 -0.43
N LEU A 39 -5.23 -0.64 -0.39
CA LEU A 39 -6.66 -0.58 -0.13
C LEU A 39 -7.35 -0.48 -1.50
N LEU A 40 -8.23 -1.43 -1.79
CA LEU A 40 -9.03 -1.44 -3.01
C LEU A 40 -10.41 -0.83 -2.77
N GLY A 41 -11.04 -0.34 -3.82
CA GLY A 41 -12.46 -0.04 -3.80
C GLY A 41 -13.30 -1.30 -4.02
N PRO A 42 -14.62 -1.26 -3.80
CA PRO A 42 -15.52 -2.36 -4.13
C PRO A 42 -15.48 -2.79 -5.61
N ASP A 43 -15.06 -1.86 -6.48
CA ASP A 43 -14.85 -2.07 -7.92
C ASP A 43 -13.48 -2.73 -8.24
N GLY A 44 -12.71 -3.10 -7.23
CA GLY A 44 -11.39 -3.72 -7.33
C GLY A 44 -10.26 -2.78 -7.74
N LYS A 45 -10.54 -1.48 -7.90
CA LYS A 45 -9.51 -0.50 -8.23
C LYS A 45 -8.72 -0.09 -7.01
N VAL A 46 -7.43 0.19 -7.21
CA VAL A 46 -6.55 0.74 -6.19
C VAL A 46 -7.06 2.10 -5.75
N LYS A 47 -7.20 2.31 -4.44
CA LYS A 47 -7.51 3.59 -3.81
C LYS A 47 -6.31 4.18 -3.08
N PHE A 48 -5.51 3.31 -2.46
CA PHE A 48 -4.25 3.66 -1.80
C PHE A 48 -3.27 2.51 -1.91
N TRP A 49 -2.01 2.83 -1.93
CA TRP A 49 -0.94 1.89 -1.61
C TRP A 49 -0.15 2.42 -0.41
N PHE A 50 0.44 1.54 0.36
CA PHE A 50 1.17 1.89 1.57
C PHE A 50 2.10 0.76 2.02
N ILE A 51 3.02 1.11 2.91
CA ILE A 51 3.76 0.15 3.73
C ILE A 51 2.99 -0.01 5.04
N PHE A 52 2.90 -1.22 5.57
CA PHE A 52 2.28 -1.45 6.86
C PHE A 52 3.04 -2.48 7.69
N THR A 53 2.88 -2.39 9.00
CA THR A 53 3.48 -3.28 9.98
C THR A 53 2.41 -3.76 10.95
N PHE A 54 2.63 -4.95 11.52
CA PHE A 54 1.81 -5.46 12.61
C PHE A 54 2.71 -5.89 13.76
N ARG A 55 2.49 -5.33 14.94
CA ARG A 55 3.26 -5.65 16.14
C ARG A 55 2.47 -5.33 17.40
N ASN A 56 2.49 -6.25 18.40
CA ASN A 56 1.84 -6.05 19.70
C ASN A 56 0.36 -5.66 19.59
N ASN A 57 -0.38 -6.29 18.68
CA ASN A 57 -1.79 -5.97 18.38
C ASN A 57 -2.04 -4.54 17.86
N GLU A 58 -1.02 -3.90 17.33
CA GLU A 58 -1.05 -2.58 16.73
C GLU A 58 -0.69 -2.70 15.25
N VAL A 59 -1.46 -2.05 14.38
CA VAL A 59 -1.14 -1.92 12.96
C VAL A 59 -0.73 -0.48 12.67
N LYS A 60 0.46 -0.29 12.09
CA LYS A 60 0.90 1.00 11.59
C LYS A 60 0.90 0.99 10.07
N ILE A 61 0.35 2.04 9.48
CA ILE A 61 0.34 2.27 8.04
C ILE A 61 1.15 3.54 7.75
N PHE A 62 2.09 3.43 6.82
CA PHE A 62 3.02 4.50 6.44
C PHE A 62 2.73 4.98 5.02
N GLN A 63 2.59 6.28 4.86
CA GLN A 63 2.41 7.00 3.61
C GLN A 63 2.60 8.51 3.88
N THR A 64 2.43 9.36 2.86
CA THR A 64 2.38 10.81 3.06
C THR A 64 1.24 11.20 4.01
N GLU A 65 1.42 12.31 4.74
CA GLU A 65 0.38 12.79 5.67
C GLU A 65 -0.97 13.02 4.97
N GLU A 66 -0.96 13.56 3.76
CA GLU A 66 -2.17 13.77 2.95
C GLU A 66 -2.91 12.46 2.67
N ASN A 67 -2.17 11.44 2.22
CA ASN A 67 -2.75 10.12 1.93
C ASN A 67 -3.26 9.45 3.20
N LEU A 68 -2.54 9.56 4.31
CA LEU A 68 -2.98 9.02 5.60
C LEU A 68 -4.27 9.70 6.11
N LEU A 69 -4.43 11.00 5.93
CA LEU A 69 -5.65 11.72 6.27
C LEU A 69 -6.86 11.23 5.46
N LYS A 70 -6.67 11.03 4.15
CA LYS A 70 -7.71 10.49 3.26
C LYS A 70 -8.04 9.03 3.62
N LEU A 71 -7.03 8.22 3.87
CA LEU A 71 -7.16 6.81 4.27
C LEU A 71 -7.88 6.67 5.61
N LYS A 72 -7.51 7.47 6.62
CA LYS A 72 -8.19 7.51 7.91
C LYS A 72 -9.67 7.81 7.77
N LYS A 73 -10.03 8.84 6.99
CA LYS A 73 -11.45 9.18 6.72
C LYS A 73 -12.22 8.02 6.09
N LEU A 74 -11.56 7.23 5.24
CA LEU A 74 -12.17 6.07 4.61
C LEU A 74 -12.33 4.92 5.60
N PHE A 75 -11.33 4.65 6.42
CA PHE A 75 -11.39 3.63 7.47
C PHE A 75 -12.47 3.95 8.52
N GLU A 76 -12.62 5.21 8.92
CA GLU A 76 -13.70 5.64 9.84
C GLU A 76 -15.11 5.32 9.31
N LYS A 77 -15.31 5.31 7.98
CA LYS A 77 -16.60 4.92 7.40
C LYS A 77 -16.88 3.42 7.51
N TYR A 78 -15.83 2.60 7.54
CA TYR A 78 -15.93 1.14 7.68
C TYR A 78 -15.89 0.66 9.12
N LYS A 79 -15.44 1.51 10.05
CA LYS A 79 -15.32 1.23 11.48
C LYS A 79 -16.67 1.27 12.21
N ILE A 80 -17.61 0.42 11.80
CA ILE A 80 -18.94 0.35 12.44
C ILE A 80 -18.90 -0.75 13.51
N ARG A 81 -19.05 -0.38 14.79
CA ARG A 81 -19.02 -1.31 15.94
C ARG A 81 -17.69 -2.08 16.07
N ILE A 82 -16.59 -1.51 15.62
CA ILE A 82 -15.25 -2.06 15.70
C ILE A 82 -14.51 -1.38 16.85
N ASN A 83 -13.93 -2.15 17.74
CA ASN A 83 -13.17 -1.65 18.87
C ASN A 83 -11.70 -1.39 18.49
N CYS A 84 -11.50 -0.29 17.76
CA CYS A 84 -10.17 0.20 17.45
C CYS A 84 -10.14 1.74 17.41
N GLU A 85 -8.97 2.31 17.58
CA GLU A 85 -8.70 3.73 17.44
C GLU A 85 -7.75 3.97 16.26
N LEU A 86 -7.93 5.10 15.57
CA LEU A 86 -7.13 5.51 14.43
C LEU A 86 -6.50 6.87 14.69
N ASN A 87 -5.19 6.93 14.83
CA ASN A 87 -4.46 8.14 15.12
C ASN A 87 -3.32 8.37 14.13
N ILE A 88 -3.21 9.59 13.58
CA ILE A 88 -2.04 9.95 12.77
C ILE A 88 -0.99 10.53 13.71
N LEU A 89 0.19 9.93 13.69
CA LEU A 89 1.32 10.29 14.54
C LEU A 89 2.53 10.65 13.69
N LYS A 90 3.40 11.50 14.22
CA LYS A 90 4.75 11.67 13.67
C LYS A 90 5.56 10.42 13.97
N ASP A 91 6.11 9.84 12.91
CA ASP A 91 6.88 8.60 12.98
C ASP A 91 8.01 8.68 11.95
N ASN A 92 9.25 8.82 12.44
CA ASN A 92 10.43 8.91 11.59
C ASN A 92 11.03 7.51 11.39
N THR A 93 10.46 6.76 10.47
CA THR A 93 10.93 5.43 10.10
C THR A 93 11.60 5.46 8.74
N PHE A 94 12.71 4.73 8.62
CA PHE A 94 13.42 4.50 7.37
C PHE A 94 13.14 3.09 6.87
N PHE A 95 12.75 3.00 5.61
CA PHE A 95 12.50 1.74 4.93
C PHE A 95 13.51 1.54 3.81
N GLU A 96 14.13 0.39 3.78
CA GLU A 96 14.89 -0.07 2.63
C GLU A 96 13.93 -0.74 1.65
N ILE A 97 13.90 -0.25 0.42
CA ILE A 97 13.10 -0.78 -0.68
C ILE A 97 14.05 -1.34 -1.74
N SER A 98 13.85 -2.57 -2.14
CA SER A 98 14.67 -3.25 -3.14
C SER A 98 13.80 -4.07 -4.08
N ASN A 99 14.33 -4.31 -5.28
CA ASN A 99 13.76 -5.24 -6.25
C ASN A 99 14.69 -6.46 -6.31
N ILE A 100 14.16 -7.61 -5.95
CA ILE A 100 14.88 -8.90 -5.99
C ILE A 100 14.01 -9.87 -6.81
N ASP A 101 14.54 -10.39 -7.90
CA ASP A 101 13.87 -11.36 -8.78
C ASP A 101 12.43 -10.93 -9.15
N GLU A 102 12.29 -9.68 -9.62
CA GLU A 102 11.00 -9.06 -9.99
C GLU A 102 10.00 -8.89 -8.84
N THR A 103 10.43 -9.11 -7.60
CA THR A 103 9.63 -8.89 -6.38
C THR A 103 10.08 -7.63 -5.67
N LEU A 104 9.14 -6.75 -5.35
CA LEU A 104 9.41 -5.56 -4.55
C LEU A 104 9.39 -5.93 -3.07
N MET A 105 10.51 -5.67 -2.40
CA MET A 105 10.72 -5.99 -0.98
C MET A 105 10.83 -4.71 -0.16
N VAL A 106 10.40 -4.79 1.10
CA VAL A 106 10.56 -3.70 2.07
C VAL A 106 10.99 -4.24 3.43
N GLN A 107 11.91 -3.55 4.08
CA GLN A 107 12.34 -3.82 5.45
C GLN A 107 12.70 -2.51 6.16
N THR A 108 12.75 -2.52 7.49
CA THR A 108 13.28 -1.37 8.23
C THR A 108 14.76 -1.20 7.96
N SER A 109 15.21 0.04 7.89
CA SER A 109 16.60 0.39 7.71
C SER A 109 17.11 1.22 8.88
N ALA A 110 18.42 1.10 9.17
CA ALA A 110 19.11 2.09 9.97
C ALA A 110 19.15 3.44 9.23
N ILE A 111 19.34 4.55 9.97
CA ILE A 111 19.43 5.88 9.37
C ILE A 111 20.50 5.89 8.27
N SER A 112 20.13 6.36 7.09
CA SER A 112 21.03 6.54 5.96
C SER A 112 21.31 8.02 5.74
N GLU A 113 22.52 8.33 5.31
CA GLU A 113 22.88 9.71 4.90
C GLU A 113 22.15 10.14 3.62
N LYS A 114 21.71 9.18 2.79
CA LYS A 114 20.96 9.44 1.57
C LYS A 114 19.62 8.69 1.62
N TYR A 115 18.54 9.43 1.62
CA TYR A 115 17.18 8.90 1.57
C TYR A 115 16.35 9.65 0.52
N PHE A 116 15.24 9.04 0.15
CA PHE A 116 14.28 9.53 -0.83
C PHE A 116 12.93 9.76 -0.16
N ASP A 117 12.13 10.63 -0.74
CA ASP A 117 10.75 10.83 -0.34
C ASP A 117 9.78 9.86 -1.05
N TRP A 118 8.50 9.95 -0.72
CA TRP A 118 7.47 9.09 -1.30
C TRP A 118 7.32 9.26 -2.80
N PHE A 119 7.39 10.50 -3.30
CA PHE A 119 7.26 10.79 -4.72
C PHE A 119 8.43 10.22 -5.53
N GLU A 120 9.63 10.37 -5.05
CA GLU A 120 10.82 9.81 -5.70
C GLU A 120 10.74 8.27 -5.77
N ILE A 121 10.28 7.62 -4.68
CA ILE A 121 10.06 6.17 -4.63
C ILE A 121 8.94 5.74 -5.60
N GLU A 122 7.85 6.50 -5.70
CA GLU A 122 6.77 6.24 -6.67
C GLU A 122 7.30 6.25 -8.10
N ILE A 123 8.12 7.22 -8.45
CA ILE A 123 8.73 7.31 -9.78
C ILE A 123 9.72 6.16 -10.03
N MET A 124 10.64 5.91 -9.10
CA MET A 124 11.69 4.89 -9.27
C MET A 124 11.16 3.48 -9.41
N TYR A 125 10.10 3.16 -8.69
CA TYR A 125 9.54 1.82 -8.67
C TYR A 125 8.22 1.69 -9.46
N GLU A 126 7.81 2.72 -10.20
CA GLU A 126 6.54 2.70 -10.94
C GLU A 126 5.35 2.38 -10.01
N LEU A 127 5.36 2.93 -8.78
CA LEU A 127 4.25 2.88 -7.85
C LEU A 127 3.30 4.05 -8.13
N PRO A 128 1.97 3.86 -8.07
CA PRO A 128 1.06 4.89 -8.54
C PRO A 128 0.98 6.08 -7.58
N SER A 129 1.22 7.27 -8.08
CA SER A 129 0.89 8.51 -7.40
C SER A 129 -0.63 8.67 -7.24
N LEU A 130 -1.06 9.54 -6.33
CA LEU A 130 -2.49 9.75 -6.08
C LEU A 130 -3.25 10.16 -7.34
N ASN A 131 -2.69 11.04 -8.17
CA ASN A 131 -3.29 11.47 -9.43
C ASN A 131 -3.53 10.29 -10.40
N ILE A 132 -2.59 9.37 -10.47
CA ILE A 132 -2.71 8.15 -11.27
C ILE A 132 -3.78 7.21 -10.70
N ILE A 133 -3.85 7.08 -9.39
CA ILE A 133 -4.88 6.28 -8.71
C ILE A 133 -6.29 6.83 -9.02
N GLU A 134 -6.46 8.14 -9.04
CA GLU A 134 -7.74 8.81 -9.35
C GLU A 134 -8.19 8.53 -10.80
N MET A 135 -7.29 8.25 -11.73
CA MET A 135 -7.61 7.79 -13.09
C MET A 135 -8.18 6.36 -13.13
N GLY A 136 -8.08 5.62 -12.04
CA GLY A 136 -8.66 4.29 -11.86
C GLY A 136 -7.78 3.17 -12.40
N LEU A 137 -6.84 2.69 -11.57
CA LEU A 137 -5.97 1.54 -11.82
C LEU A 137 -6.48 0.28 -11.14
N LEU A 138 -6.31 -0.85 -11.84
CA LEU A 138 -6.44 -2.18 -11.26
C LEU A 138 -5.06 -2.67 -10.75
N PRO A 139 -5.00 -3.52 -9.73
CA PRO A 139 -3.74 -4.00 -9.18
C PRO A 139 -2.80 -4.65 -10.22
N ASN A 140 -3.34 -5.38 -11.19
CA ASN A 140 -2.57 -6.03 -12.25
C ASN A 140 -2.07 -5.08 -13.36
N GLU A 141 -2.46 -3.81 -13.33
CA GLU A 141 -1.93 -2.75 -14.18
C GLU A 141 -0.67 -2.10 -13.58
N ILE A 142 -0.27 -2.55 -12.39
CA ILE A 142 0.95 -2.15 -11.69
C ILE A 142 1.91 -3.34 -11.67
N LYS A 143 3.18 -3.10 -11.88
CA LYS A 143 4.20 -4.13 -12.04
C LYS A 143 4.30 -5.10 -10.85
N TRP A 144 4.06 -4.63 -9.64
CA TRP A 144 4.39 -5.31 -8.39
C TRP A 144 3.20 -6.03 -7.73
N LEU A 145 2.31 -6.64 -8.53
CA LEU A 145 1.07 -7.23 -8.05
C LEU A 145 1.29 -8.21 -6.87
N GLU A 146 2.23 -9.14 -6.99
CA GLU A 146 2.51 -10.17 -5.99
C GLU A 146 3.10 -9.63 -4.68
N SER A 147 3.77 -8.46 -4.74
CA SER A 147 4.28 -7.79 -3.54
C SER A 147 3.20 -7.08 -2.73
N PHE A 148 2.05 -6.80 -3.36
CA PHE A 148 0.97 -6.00 -2.77
C PHE A 148 -0.31 -6.76 -2.50
N VAL A 149 -0.53 -7.92 -3.15
CA VAL A 149 -1.79 -8.66 -3.07
C VAL A 149 -1.52 -10.11 -2.74
N ASP A 150 -2.10 -10.59 -1.66
CA ASP A 150 -2.18 -12.00 -1.33
C ASP A 150 -3.59 -12.52 -1.69
N PHE A 151 -3.70 -13.23 -2.81
CA PHE A 151 -4.97 -13.81 -3.26
C PHE A 151 -5.40 -15.05 -2.46
N TYR A 152 -4.53 -15.55 -1.59
CA TYR A 152 -4.79 -16.75 -0.75
C TYR A 152 -5.20 -16.39 0.68
N LYS A 153 -5.08 -15.11 1.08
CA LYS A 153 -5.61 -14.66 2.37
C LYS A 153 -7.14 -14.70 2.41
N GLY A 154 -7.72 -14.48 3.58
CA GLY A 154 -9.17 -14.31 3.77
C GLY A 154 -9.76 -13.17 2.93
N CYS A 155 -11.08 -13.03 2.95
CA CYS A 155 -11.77 -12.00 2.18
C CYS A 155 -11.29 -10.60 2.55
N PHE A 156 -11.05 -9.76 1.54
CA PHE A 156 -10.74 -8.35 1.69
C PHE A 156 -11.54 -7.49 0.68
N MET A 157 -11.58 -6.19 0.91
CA MET A 157 -12.34 -5.27 0.06
C MET A 157 -11.86 -5.31 -1.39
N GLY A 158 -12.80 -5.48 -2.34
CA GLY A 158 -12.51 -5.49 -3.77
C GLY A 158 -11.87 -6.77 -4.31
N GLN A 159 -11.64 -7.79 -3.46
CA GLN A 159 -10.98 -9.05 -3.83
C GLN A 159 -11.63 -9.74 -5.03
N GLU A 160 -12.96 -9.83 -5.07
CA GLU A 160 -13.66 -10.53 -6.15
C GLU A 160 -13.29 -9.98 -7.54
N GLN A 161 -13.30 -8.66 -7.69
CA GLN A 161 -12.96 -8.02 -8.95
C GLN A 161 -11.46 -8.12 -9.26
N ALA A 162 -10.59 -7.92 -8.26
CA ALA A 162 -9.15 -8.06 -8.42
C ALA A 162 -8.76 -9.49 -8.82
N SER A 163 -9.30 -10.50 -8.18
CA SER A 163 -9.09 -11.92 -8.52
C SER A 163 -9.59 -12.25 -9.93
N ARG A 164 -10.80 -11.80 -10.28
CA ARG A 164 -11.36 -12.02 -11.62
C ARG A 164 -10.46 -11.50 -12.72
N VAL A 165 -9.88 -10.32 -12.55
CA VAL A 165 -8.97 -9.72 -13.53
C VAL A 165 -7.64 -10.45 -13.56
N ASN A 166 -7.09 -10.82 -12.41
CA ASN A 166 -5.82 -11.55 -12.31
C ASN A 166 -5.88 -12.91 -13.02
N PHE A 167 -6.96 -13.67 -12.83
CA PHE A 167 -7.10 -15.02 -13.43
C PHE A 167 -7.61 -15.04 -14.87
N ARG A 168 -8.09 -13.90 -15.43
CA ARG A 168 -8.68 -13.84 -16.78
C ARG A 168 -7.76 -13.34 -17.89
N GLY A 169 -6.53 -12.95 -17.59
CA GLY A 169 -5.60 -12.57 -18.62
C GLY A 169 -4.63 -11.43 -18.28
N LYS A 170 -3.81 -11.08 -19.27
CA LYS A 170 -2.82 -10.00 -19.14
C LYS A 170 -3.52 -8.63 -19.17
N PRO A 171 -3.05 -7.65 -18.40
CA PRO A 171 -3.58 -6.29 -18.44
C PRO A 171 -3.37 -5.68 -19.83
N ARG A 172 -4.34 -4.90 -20.30
CA ARG A 172 -4.27 -4.18 -21.59
C ARG A 172 -3.50 -2.87 -21.50
N ARG A 173 -3.28 -2.41 -20.29
CA ARG A 173 -2.54 -1.17 -19.98
C ARG A 173 -1.70 -1.40 -18.74
N ILE A 174 -0.67 -0.59 -18.58
CA ILE A 174 0.26 -0.68 -17.45
C ILE A 174 0.73 0.71 -17.05
N LEU A 175 0.95 0.91 -15.76
CA LEU A 175 1.60 2.11 -15.23
C LEU A 175 3.07 2.12 -15.62
N LYS A 176 3.55 3.30 -16.07
CA LYS A 176 4.95 3.56 -16.40
C LYS A 176 5.38 4.93 -15.90
N SER A 177 6.60 5.01 -15.40
CA SER A 177 7.30 6.28 -15.21
C SER A 177 7.97 6.66 -16.55
N ILE A 178 7.56 7.80 -17.10
CA ILE A 178 8.03 8.29 -18.43
C ILE A 178 9.25 9.20 -18.23
N SER A 179 9.33 9.89 -17.11
CA SER A 179 10.45 10.73 -16.70
C SER A 179 10.62 10.73 -15.20
N ASP A 180 11.61 11.45 -14.70
CA ASP A 180 11.89 11.60 -13.26
C ASP A 180 10.77 12.31 -12.47
N SER A 181 9.71 12.74 -13.14
CA SER A 181 8.61 13.46 -12.51
C SER A 181 7.22 13.12 -13.08
N THR A 182 7.13 12.22 -14.04
CA THR A 182 5.88 11.97 -14.78
C THR A 182 5.57 10.49 -14.88
N GLN A 183 4.34 10.14 -14.55
CA GLN A 183 3.79 8.80 -14.72
C GLN A 183 2.63 8.81 -15.71
N GLU A 184 2.48 7.76 -16.48
CA GLU A 184 1.38 7.56 -17.42
C GLU A 184 0.87 6.12 -17.39
N ILE A 185 -0.41 5.94 -17.76
CA ILE A 185 -1.01 4.63 -18.00
C ILE A 185 -0.92 4.37 -19.51
N VAL A 186 0.00 3.50 -19.90
CA VAL A 186 0.24 3.18 -21.31
C VAL A 186 -0.46 1.88 -21.73
N ARG A 187 -0.84 1.76 -22.99
CA ARG A 187 -1.34 0.49 -23.55
C ARG A 187 -0.17 -0.49 -23.70
N LYS A 188 -0.44 -1.75 -23.38
CA LYS A 188 0.52 -2.85 -23.49
C LYS A 188 0.42 -3.54 -24.83
#